data_d2f6d2150952f71bf72cc06da35c756d
#
_entry.id   d2f6d2150952f71bf72cc06da35c756d
#
_cell.length_a   1.000
_cell.length_b   1.000
_cell.length_c   1.000
_cell.angle_alpha   90.00
_cell.angle_beta   90.00
_cell.angle_gamma   90.00
#
_symmetry.space_group_name_H-M   'P 1'
#
loop_
_entity.id
_entity.type
_entity.pdbx_description
1 polymer ?
#
loop_
_entity_poly.entity_id
_entity_poly.type
_entity_poly.pdbx_seq_one_letter_code
_entity_poly.pdbx_strand_id
1 'polypeptide(L)'
;MHDLADRIDARLPQTQCTKCGFDGCRPYAEAIANGTAGIDRCPPGGEAGVATLAALLDRPIVPLDLTRGLPGPLRVARIDEQHCIGCTLCIQACPVDAIVGANKRMHTILPSACTGCDLCVAPCPVDCIHMEVVAPPRAWTEQDAADARRRYTLRQSRLIRESDREHSAAPTVSATAGEDWVSRNPAAAQQDHEAVAVSVAHTPSSATAGSAPAIGQPDASSADITLPPLSSTPAPAAPADSAAERKQAILAAALARARARRAG
;
A
#
# COMPACT_ATOMS: atom_id res chain seq x y z
N MET A 1 -18.68 -14.83 -20.11
CA MET A 1 -17.29 -14.54 -20.56
C MET A 1 -16.58 -13.87 -19.41
N HIS A 2 -15.51 -14.50 -18.89
CA HIS A 2 -14.70 -13.83 -17.88
C HIS A 2 -14.04 -12.62 -18.55
N ASP A 3 -14.14 -11.46 -17.90
CA ASP A 3 -13.49 -10.25 -18.34
C ASP A 3 -11.96 -10.48 -18.43
N LEU A 4 -11.28 -9.77 -19.33
CA LEU A 4 -9.83 -9.88 -19.50
C LEU A 4 -9.09 -9.67 -18.17
N ALA A 5 -9.56 -8.71 -17.36
CA ALA A 5 -9.02 -8.47 -16.04
C ALA A 5 -9.14 -9.70 -15.11
N ASP A 6 -10.23 -10.49 -15.18
CA ASP A 6 -10.40 -11.73 -14.42
C ASP A 6 -9.37 -12.79 -14.81
N ARG A 7 -9.13 -12.92 -16.13
CA ARG A 7 -8.12 -13.86 -16.66
C ARG A 7 -6.70 -13.48 -16.25
N ILE A 8 -6.39 -12.18 -16.26
CA ILE A 8 -5.09 -11.66 -15.82
C ILE A 8 -4.94 -11.86 -14.31
N ASP A 9 -5.95 -11.46 -13.52
CA ASP A 9 -5.95 -11.60 -12.08
C ASP A 9 -5.75 -13.07 -11.66
N ALA A 10 -6.35 -14.02 -12.39
CA ALA A 10 -6.18 -15.45 -12.14
C ALA A 10 -4.73 -15.94 -12.31
N ARG A 11 -3.88 -15.21 -13.02
CA ARG A 11 -2.46 -15.55 -13.25
C ARG A 11 -1.51 -14.84 -12.28
N LEU A 12 -2.02 -13.88 -11.52
CA LEU A 12 -1.20 -13.17 -10.53
C LEU A 12 -1.01 -14.02 -9.26
N PRO A 13 0.12 -13.85 -8.54
CA PRO A 13 0.46 -14.65 -7.36
C PRO A 13 -0.43 -14.36 -6.14
N GLN A 14 -1.30 -13.38 -6.18
CA GLN A 14 -2.28 -13.05 -5.14
C GLN A 14 -1.69 -12.74 -3.75
N THR A 15 -0.43 -12.34 -3.69
CA THR A 15 0.23 -11.97 -2.44
C THR A 15 -0.28 -10.65 -1.86
N GLN A 16 -0.97 -9.82 -2.64
CA GLN A 16 -1.55 -8.52 -2.27
C GLN A 16 -0.51 -7.53 -1.69
N CYS A 17 0.75 -7.62 -2.15
CA CYS A 17 1.91 -6.95 -1.56
C CYS A 17 2.09 -5.48 -1.97
N THR A 18 1.28 -4.97 -2.89
CA THR A 18 1.31 -3.59 -3.43
C THR A 18 2.62 -3.15 -4.11
N LYS A 19 3.64 -4.02 -4.19
CA LYS A 19 4.97 -3.71 -4.78
C LYS A 19 4.90 -3.26 -6.24
N CYS A 20 3.91 -3.73 -6.99
CA CYS A 20 3.64 -3.30 -8.38
C CYS A 20 3.19 -1.82 -8.48
N GLY A 21 2.91 -1.16 -7.34
CA GLY A 21 2.41 0.21 -7.27
C GLY A 21 0.89 0.33 -7.34
N PHE A 22 0.16 -0.78 -7.20
CA PHE A 22 -1.31 -0.84 -7.14
C PHE A 22 -1.76 -1.39 -5.79
N ASP A 23 -2.98 -1.07 -5.37
CA ASP A 23 -3.55 -1.44 -4.06
C ASP A 23 -3.94 -2.93 -3.94
N GLY A 24 -3.35 -3.78 -4.76
CA GLY A 24 -3.56 -5.22 -4.77
C GLY A 24 -3.44 -5.83 -6.16
N CYS A 25 -3.65 -7.14 -6.24
CA CYS A 25 -3.52 -7.86 -7.52
C CYS A 25 -4.64 -7.50 -8.50
N ARG A 26 -5.89 -7.34 -8.04
CA ARG A 26 -7.02 -7.00 -8.90
C ARG A 26 -6.87 -5.63 -9.59
N PRO A 27 -6.56 -4.51 -8.89
CA PRO A 27 -6.30 -3.22 -9.54
C PRO A 27 -5.15 -3.28 -10.55
N TYR A 28 -4.10 -4.06 -10.28
CA TYR A 28 -3.03 -4.27 -11.25
C TYR A 28 -3.51 -5.03 -12.49
N ALA A 29 -4.31 -6.08 -12.32
CA ALA A 29 -4.91 -6.83 -13.43
C ALA A 29 -5.80 -5.94 -14.32
N GLU A 30 -6.60 -5.07 -13.72
CA GLU A 30 -7.44 -4.09 -14.41
C GLU A 30 -6.60 -3.07 -15.19
N ALA A 31 -5.51 -2.58 -14.59
CA ALA A 31 -4.59 -1.66 -15.25
C ALA A 31 -3.89 -2.30 -16.47
N ILE A 32 -3.51 -3.58 -16.37
CA ILE A 32 -2.97 -4.35 -17.54
C ILE A 32 -4.04 -4.51 -18.61
N ALA A 33 -5.27 -4.89 -18.25
CA ALA A 33 -6.38 -5.09 -19.18
C ALA A 33 -6.73 -3.81 -19.93
N ASN A 34 -6.66 -2.66 -19.26
CA ASN A 34 -6.91 -1.34 -19.82
C ASN A 34 -5.69 -0.74 -20.55
N GLY A 35 -4.55 -1.43 -20.56
CA GLY A 35 -3.32 -0.97 -21.23
C GLY A 35 -2.58 0.17 -20.50
N THR A 36 -2.95 0.47 -19.24
CA THR A 36 -2.32 1.53 -18.43
C THR A 36 -1.12 1.04 -17.60
N ALA A 37 -0.90 -0.27 -17.54
CA ALA A 37 0.26 -0.88 -16.90
C ALA A 37 0.93 -1.94 -17.77
N GLY A 38 2.27 -2.06 -17.65
CA GLY A 38 3.04 -3.16 -18.19
C GLY A 38 2.83 -4.46 -17.40
N ILE A 39 3.21 -5.59 -18.02
CA ILE A 39 3.10 -6.94 -17.42
C ILE A 39 4.27 -7.29 -16.49
N ASP A 40 5.25 -6.43 -16.40
CA ASP A 40 6.58 -6.60 -15.82
C ASP A 40 6.69 -6.10 -14.36
N ARG A 41 5.60 -5.61 -13.74
CA ARG A 41 5.67 -4.90 -12.46
C ARG A 41 5.49 -5.76 -11.19
N CYS A 42 5.41 -7.10 -11.33
CA CYS A 42 5.10 -7.98 -10.19
C CYS A 42 6.34 -8.76 -9.70
N PRO A 43 7.08 -8.29 -8.66
CA PRO A 43 8.25 -9.01 -8.15
C PRO A 43 7.95 -10.42 -7.64
N PRO A 44 6.84 -10.69 -6.90
CA PRO A 44 6.51 -12.05 -6.51
C PRO A 44 6.17 -12.99 -7.68
N GLY A 45 5.69 -12.44 -8.81
CA GLY A 45 5.46 -13.22 -10.03
C GLY A 45 6.76 -13.56 -10.77
N GLY A 46 7.77 -12.72 -10.63
CA GLY A 46 9.06 -12.88 -11.29
C GLY A 46 8.95 -12.95 -12.81
N GLU A 47 10.03 -13.42 -13.47
CA GLU A 47 10.08 -13.63 -14.92
C GLU A 47 9.03 -14.65 -15.39
N ALA A 48 8.73 -15.68 -14.59
CA ALA A 48 7.70 -16.67 -14.91
C ALA A 48 6.30 -16.03 -14.98
N GLY A 49 6.00 -15.07 -14.10
CA GLY A 49 4.77 -14.30 -14.13
C GLY A 49 4.67 -13.43 -15.37
N VAL A 50 5.77 -12.75 -15.77
CA VAL A 50 5.83 -11.97 -17.00
C VAL A 50 5.56 -12.86 -18.22
N ALA A 51 6.23 -14.02 -18.30
CA ALA A 51 6.04 -14.96 -19.39
C ALA A 51 4.58 -15.48 -19.48
N THR A 52 3.96 -15.78 -18.32
CA THR A 52 2.56 -16.22 -18.25
C THR A 52 1.60 -15.13 -18.74
N LEU A 53 1.83 -13.89 -18.35
CA LEU A 53 0.99 -12.75 -18.78
C LEU A 53 1.23 -12.42 -20.27
N ALA A 54 2.47 -12.50 -20.74
CA ALA A 54 2.82 -12.30 -22.13
C ALA A 54 2.09 -13.31 -23.03
N ALA A 55 2.11 -14.61 -22.66
CA ALA A 55 1.40 -15.67 -23.38
C ALA A 55 -0.14 -15.46 -23.33
N LEU A 56 -0.70 -15.03 -22.20
CA LEU A 56 -2.14 -14.77 -22.07
C LEU A 56 -2.62 -13.64 -22.99
N LEU A 57 -1.75 -12.62 -23.19
CA LEU A 57 -2.09 -11.38 -23.88
C LEU A 57 -1.57 -11.32 -25.31
N ASP A 58 -0.91 -12.39 -25.76
CA ASP A 58 -0.21 -12.45 -27.07
C ASP A 58 0.74 -11.25 -27.25
N ARG A 59 1.58 -11.00 -26.24
CA ARG A 59 2.55 -9.90 -26.21
C ARG A 59 3.97 -10.46 -26.11
N PRO A 60 4.99 -9.72 -26.53
CA PRO A 60 6.39 -10.10 -26.32
C PRO A 60 6.70 -10.12 -24.81
N ILE A 61 7.58 -11.06 -24.43
CA ILE A 61 8.15 -11.11 -23.08
C ILE A 61 9.09 -9.91 -22.91
N VAL A 62 8.90 -9.19 -21.81
CA VAL A 62 9.73 -8.04 -21.42
C VAL A 62 10.46 -8.39 -20.12
N PRO A 63 11.64 -7.79 -19.84
CA PRO A 63 12.33 -8.00 -18.56
C PRO A 63 11.46 -7.51 -17.39
N LEU A 64 11.60 -8.18 -16.23
CA LEU A 64 10.95 -7.74 -14.99
C LEU A 64 11.47 -6.34 -14.57
N ASP A 65 10.56 -5.45 -14.16
CA ASP A 65 10.91 -4.14 -13.61
C ASP A 65 11.49 -4.29 -12.18
N LEU A 66 12.81 -4.39 -12.09
CA LEU A 66 13.53 -4.56 -10.83
C LEU A 66 13.46 -3.33 -9.91
N THR A 67 12.99 -2.18 -10.41
CA THR A 67 12.78 -0.98 -9.58
C THR A 67 11.63 -1.17 -8.58
N ARG A 68 10.75 -2.15 -8.83
CA ARG A 68 9.63 -2.53 -7.96
C ARG A 68 10.02 -3.52 -6.86
N GLY A 69 11.24 -4.05 -6.92
CA GLY A 69 11.78 -5.03 -6.00
C GLY A 69 12.30 -6.28 -6.71
N LEU A 70 13.13 -7.02 -6.01
CA LEU A 70 13.72 -8.26 -6.53
C LEU A 70 12.81 -9.44 -6.24
N PRO A 71 12.67 -10.39 -7.18
CA PRO A 71 12.12 -11.70 -6.87
C PRO A 71 13.03 -12.41 -5.86
N GLY A 72 12.46 -13.21 -4.99
CA GLY A 72 13.24 -13.89 -3.94
C GLY A 72 12.53 -15.14 -3.44
N PRO A 73 13.16 -15.88 -2.52
CA PRO A 73 12.56 -17.05 -1.90
C PRO A 73 11.29 -16.68 -1.15
N LEU A 74 10.39 -17.65 -1.01
CA LEU A 74 9.18 -17.49 -0.21
C LEU A 74 9.56 -17.16 1.24
N ARG A 75 8.98 -16.09 1.75
CA ARG A 75 9.15 -15.63 3.13
C ARG A 75 7.80 -15.61 3.84
N VAL A 76 7.84 -15.80 5.14
CA VAL A 76 6.70 -15.59 6.03
C VAL A 76 7.10 -14.62 7.14
N ALA A 77 6.17 -13.83 7.59
CA ALA A 77 6.41 -12.97 8.73
C ALA A 77 6.39 -13.80 10.02
N ARG A 78 7.20 -13.39 10.99
CA ARG A 78 7.23 -13.94 12.35
C ARG A 78 7.19 -12.77 13.33
N ILE A 79 6.39 -12.91 14.38
CA ILE A 79 6.29 -11.93 15.47
C ILE A 79 7.10 -12.46 16.65
N ASP A 80 7.98 -11.63 17.20
CA ASP A 80 8.55 -11.86 18.51
C ASP A 80 7.48 -11.52 19.56
N GLU A 81 6.86 -12.55 20.10
CA GLU A 81 5.75 -12.44 21.02
C GLU A 81 6.13 -11.79 22.35
N GLN A 82 7.41 -11.88 22.76
CA GLN A 82 7.91 -11.26 23.98
C GLN A 82 7.98 -9.74 23.89
N HIS A 83 8.18 -9.22 22.68
CA HIS A 83 8.24 -7.77 22.41
C HIS A 83 6.91 -7.20 21.88
N CYS A 84 5.94 -8.06 21.61
CA CYS A 84 4.64 -7.63 21.07
C CYS A 84 3.80 -6.92 22.12
N ILE A 85 3.44 -5.66 21.88
CA ILE A 85 2.62 -4.83 22.78
C ILE A 85 1.11 -4.90 22.50
N GLY A 86 0.66 -5.68 21.54
CA GLY A 86 -0.75 -5.86 21.22
C GLY A 86 -1.42 -4.62 20.60
N CYS A 87 -0.71 -3.83 19.79
CA CYS A 87 -1.21 -2.58 19.20
C CYS A 87 -2.20 -2.77 18.03
N THR A 88 -2.37 -3.98 17.51
CA THR A 88 -3.24 -4.38 16.39
C THR A 88 -2.92 -3.80 15.00
N LEU A 89 -1.93 -2.93 14.84
CA LEU A 89 -1.60 -2.31 13.55
C LEU A 89 -1.21 -3.33 12.48
N CYS A 90 -0.50 -4.40 12.86
CA CYS A 90 -0.14 -5.49 11.95
C CYS A 90 -1.37 -6.29 11.48
N ILE A 91 -2.38 -6.48 12.35
CA ILE A 91 -3.66 -7.14 11.99
C ILE A 91 -4.39 -6.30 10.95
N GLN A 92 -4.46 -4.98 11.15
CA GLN A 92 -5.09 -4.05 10.21
C GLN A 92 -4.38 -4.05 8.85
N ALA A 93 -3.05 -4.11 8.85
CA ALA A 93 -2.23 -4.12 7.65
C ALA A 93 -2.26 -5.44 6.87
N CYS A 94 -2.62 -6.56 7.52
CA CYS A 94 -2.57 -7.88 6.89
C CYS A 94 -3.69 -8.05 5.86
N PRO A 95 -3.40 -8.23 4.56
CA PRO A 95 -4.44 -8.30 3.52
C PRO A 95 -5.23 -9.62 3.51
N VAL A 96 -4.75 -10.65 4.22
CA VAL A 96 -5.29 -12.02 4.17
C VAL A 96 -5.68 -12.58 5.54
N ASP A 97 -5.79 -11.72 6.56
CA ASP A 97 -6.11 -12.12 7.94
C ASP A 97 -5.21 -13.26 8.47
N ALA A 98 -3.91 -13.21 8.14
CA ALA A 98 -2.93 -14.20 8.60
C ALA A 98 -2.42 -13.93 10.02
N ILE A 99 -2.84 -12.86 10.67
CA ILE A 99 -2.37 -12.47 12.01
C ILE A 99 -3.54 -12.59 12.97
N VAL A 100 -3.33 -13.33 14.05
CA VAL A 100 -4.30 -13.50 15.13
C VAL A 100 -3.82 -12.81 16.41
N GLY A 101 -4.75 -12.30 17.18
CA GLY A 101 -4.49 -11.56 18.42
C GLY A 101 -5.61 -10.59 18.74
N ALA A 102 -5.41 -9.78 19.76
CA ALA A 102 -6.36 -8.76 20.19
C ALA A 102 -5.64 -7.55 20.76
N ASN A 103 -6.36 -6.44 20.93
CA ASN A 103 -5.83 -5.25 21.57
C ASN A 103 -5.29 -5.58 22.99
N LYS A 104 -4.07 -5.12 23.28
CA LYS A 104 -3.32 -5.37 24.53
C LYS A 104 -3.02 -6.88 24.79
N ARG A 105 -3.09 -7.71 23.78
CA ARG A 105 -2.68 -9.12 23.81
C ARG A 105 -1.62 -9.34 22.74
N MET A 106 -0.69 -10.28 22.98
CA MET A 106 0.30 -10.65 21.97
C MET A 106 -0.37 -11.11 20.67
N HIS A 107 0.30 -10.88 19.55
CA HIS A 107 -0.13 -11.34 18.25
C HIS A 107 0.76 -12.47 17.78
N THR A 108 0.21 -13.37 17.00
CA THR A 108 0.96 -14.42 16.30
C THR A 108 0.55 -14.53 14.85
N ILE A 109 1.40 -15.08 14.01
CA ILE A 109 1.16 -15.24 12.58
C ILE A 109 0.84 -16.70 12.29
N LEU A 110 -0.14 -16.94 11.44
CA LEU A 110 -0.45 -18.23 10.85
C LEU A 110 0.42 -18.42 9.61
N PRO A 111 1.52 -19.22 9.65
CA PRO A 111 2.46 -19.32 8.53
C PRO A 111 1.79 -19.83 7.24
N SER A 112 0.83 -20.75 7.37
CA SER A 112 0.07 -21.31 6.23
C SER A 112 -0.85 -20.29 5.53
N ALA A 113 -1.15 -19.16 6.19
CA ALA A 113 -1.98 -18.09 5.65
C ALA A 113 -1.15 -16.89 5.18
N CYS A 114 0.11 -16.79 5.63
CA CYS A 114 0.97 -15.66 5.32
C CYS A 114 1.45 -15.70 3.87
N THR A 115 1.22 -14.60 3.14
CA THR A 115 1.61 -14.46 1.72
C THR A 115 3.01 -13.87 1.53
N GLY A 116 3.71 -13.53 2.61
CA GLY A 116 5.04 -12.92 2.54
C GLY A 116 5.07 -11.47 2.00
N CYS A 117 3.94 -10.78 2.10
CA CYS A 117 3.78 -9.42 1.53
C CYS A 117 4.53 -8.32 2.26
N ASP A 118 5.04 -8.57 3.48
CA ASP A 118 5.77 -7.67 4.40
C ASP A 118 5.00 -6.41 4.88
N LEU A 119 3.75 -6.20 4.49
CA LEU A 119 2.94 -5.02 4.85
C LEU A 119 2.76 -4.82 6.37
N CYS A 120 2.90 -5.88 7.16
CA CYS A 120 2.79 -5.82 8.62
C CYS A 120 4.07 -5.32 9.31
N VAL A 121 5.22 -5.29 8.62
CA VAL A 121 6.51 -4.92 9.21
C VAL A 121 6.58 -3.43 9.50
N ALA A 122 6.32 -2.60 8.48
CA ALA A 122 6.44 -1.15 8.58
C ALA A 122 5.55 -0.49 9.66
N PRO A 123 4.29 -0.90 9.89
CA PRO A 123 3.44 -0.30 10.92
C PRO A 123 3.73 -0.78 12.34
N CYS A 124 4.65 -1.75 12.55
CA CYS A 124 4.98 -2.23 13.89
C CYS A 124 5.80 -1.16 14.66
N PRO A 125 5.29 -0.58 15.77
CA PRO A 125 5.98 0.51 16.45
C PRO A 125 7.17 0.04 17.30
N VAL A 126 7.26 -1.27 17.56
CA VAL A 126 8.33 -1.90 18.39
C VAL A 126 9.22 -2.83 17.57
N ASP A 127 9.09 -2.83 16.25
CA ASP A 127 9.89 -3.61 15.30
C ASP A 127 9.99 -5.12 15.63
N CYS A 128 8.97 -5.71 16.25
CA CYS A 128 8.96 -7.11 16.65
C CYS A 128 8.56 -8.09 15.54
N ILE A 129 8.49 -7.63 14.27
CA ILE A 129 8.08 -8.46 13.13
C ILE A 129 9.24 -8.62 12.16
N HIS A 130 9.61 -9.86 11.87
CA HIS A 130 10.70 -10.21 10.97
C HIS A 130 10.21 -11.08 9.82
N MET A 131 10.86 -10.98 8.65
CA MET A 131 10.57 -11.83 7.49
C MET A 131 11.58 -12.97 7.43
N GLU A 132 11.11 -14.20 7.64
CA GLU A 132 11.93 -15.42 7.62
C GLU A 132 11.72 -16.19 6.31
N VAL A 133 12.79 -16.76 5.76
CA VAL A 133 12.68 -17.66 4.60
C VAL A 133 12.04 -18.97 5.05
N VAL A 134 11.09 -19.46 4.27
CA VAL A 134 10.41 -20.74 4.55
C VAL A 134 11.42 -21.89 4.42
N ALA A 135 11.50 -22.72 5.44
CA ALA A 135 12.39 -23.87 5.48
C ALA A 135 11.58 -25.18 5.69
N PRO A 136 11.78 -26.21 4.85
CA PRO A 136 12.62 -26.23 3.65
C PRO A 136 12.08 -25.27 2.57
N PRO A 137 12.95 -24.75 1.69
CA PRO A 137 12.53 -23.85 0.62
C PRO A 137 11.50 -24.53 -0.29
N ARG A 138 10.43 -23.81 -0.61
CA ARG A 138 9.42 -24.25 -1.56
C ARG A 138 8.98 -23.12 -2.47
N ALA A 139 8.44 -23.46 -3.62
CA ALA A 139 7.83 -22.49 -4.51
C ALA A 139 6.43 -22.07 -4.00
N TRP A 140 6.01 -20.88 -4.38
CA TRP A 140 4.63 -20.43 -4.28
C TRP A 140 3.80 -21.12 -5.36
N THR A 141 2.74 -21.81 -4.99
CA THR A 141 1.92 -22.61 -5.89
C THR A 141 0.65 -21.88 -6.32
N GLU A 142 -0.02 -22.40 -7.34
CA GLU A 142 -1.36 -21.92 -7.74
C GLU A 142 -2.39 -22.10 -6.61
N GLN A 143 -2.25 -23.16 -5.81
CA GLN A 143 -3.12 -23.38 -4.65
C GLN A 143 -2.89 -22.30 -3.58
N ASP A 144 -1.64 -21.94 -3.28
CA ASP A 144 -1.32 -20.83 -2.37
C ASP A 144 -1.97 -19.52 -2.86
N ALA A 145 -1.90 -19.25 -4.16
CA ALA A 145 -2.50 -18.07 -4.77
C ALA A 145 -4.03 -18.08 -4.66
N ALA A 146 -4.66 -19.23 -4.91
CA ALA A 146 -6.11 -19.40 -4.78
C ALA A 146 -6.58 -19.18 -3.32
N ASP A 147 -5.85 -19.74 -2.36
CA ASP A 147 -6.12 -19.57 -0.93
C ASP A 147 -5.92 -18.13 -0.46
N ALA A 148 -4.86 -17.48 -0.92
CA ALA A 148 -4.61 -16.07 -0.63
C ALA A 148 -5.71 -15.16 -1.19
N ARG A 149 -6.14 -15.39 -2.44
CA ARG A 149 -7.27 -14.67 -3.06
C ARG A 149 -8.54 -14.85 -2.24
N ARG A 150 -8.88 -16.10 -1.88
CA ARG A 150 -10.09 -16.39 -1.09
C ARG A 150 -10.07 -15.63 0.24
N ARG A 151 -8.95 -15.65 0.97
CA ARG A 151 -8.79 -14.94 2.25
C ARG A 151 -8.92 -13.43 2.06
N TYR A 152 -8.27 -12.88 1.04
CA TYR A 152 -8.38 -11.46 0.71
C TYR A 152 -9.83 -11.05 0.44
N THR A 153 -10.56 -11.79 -0.39
CA THR A 153 -11.95 -11.51 -0.71
C THR A 153 -12.85 -11.58 0.53
N LEU A 154 -12.66 -12.58 1.39
CA LEU A 154 -13.39 -12.70 2.65
C LEU A 154 -13.14 -11.52 3.58
N ARG A 155 -11.87 -11.09 3.69
CA ARG A 155 -11.49 -9.91 4.46
C ARG A 155 -12.17 -8.65 3.92
N GLN A 156 -12.09 -8.39 2.61
CA GLN A 156 -12.75 -7.23 2.01
C GLN A 156 -14.26 -7.23 2.29
N SER A 157 -14.92 -8.36 2.10
CA SER A 157 -16.35 -8.49 2.40
C SER A 157 -16.67 -8.26 3.89
N ARG A 158 -15.79 -8.65 4.81
CA ARG A 158 -15.94 -8.37 6.24
C ARG A 158 -15.80 -6.88 6.53
N LEU A 159 -14.78 -6.23 6.00
CA LEU A 159 -14.54 -4.79 6.21
C LEU A 159 -15.69 -3.92 5.68
N ILE A 160 -16.25 -4.27 4.52
CA ILE A 160 -17.44 -3.59 3.98
C ILE A 160 -18.60 -3.72 4.96
N ARG A 161 -18.92 -4.94 5.43
CA ARG A 161 -20.01 -5.13 6.39
C ARG A 161 -19.79 -4.42 7.73
N GLU A 162 -18.56 -4.32 8.19
CA GLU A 162 -18.20 -3.58 9.41
C GLU A 162 -18.45 -2.08 9.21
N SER A 163 -17.98 -1.52 8.10
CA SER A 163 -18.21 -0.13 7.73
C SER A 163 -19.72 0.19 7.62
N ASP A 164 -20.51 -0.66 6.96
CA ASP A 164 -21.96 -0.48 6.82
C ASP A 164 -22.67 -0.49 8.18
N ARG A 165 -22.24 -1.34 9.10
CA ARG A 165 -22.77 -1.37 10.47
C ARG A 165 -22.45 -0.09 11.26
N GLU A 166 -21.22 0.41 11.14
CA GLU A 166 -20.79 1.65 11.78
C GLU A 166 -21.62 2.83 11.27
N HIS A 167 -21.83 2.92 9.95
CA HIS A 167 -22.65 3.97 9.34
C HIS A 167 -24.14 3.87 9.74
N SER A 168 -24.67 2.66 9.85
CA SER A 168 -26.07 2.45 10.27
C SER A 168 -26.28 2.63 11.78
N ALA A 169 -25.25 2.42 12.58
CA ALA A 169 -25.27 2.61 14.03
C ALA A 169 -24.92 4.05 14.46
N ALA A 170 -24.46 4.90 13.53
CA ALA A 170 -24.26 6.31 13.82
C ALA A 170 -25.58 6.92 14.28
N PRO A 171 -25.66 7.53 15.49
CA PRO A 171 -26.87 8.15 15.97
C PRO A 171 -27.28 9.21 14.93
N THR A 172 -28.48 9.11 14.40
CA THR A 172 -29.11 10.24 13.70
C THR A 172 -29.16 11.35 14.74
N VAL A 173 -28.23 12.30 14.62
CA VAL A 173 -28.30 13.52 15.45
C VAL A 173 -29.60 14.19 15.02
N SER A 174 -30.66 13.97 15.78
CA SER A 174 -31.94 14.63 15.57
C SER A 174 -31.65 16.12 15.65
N ALA A 175 -32.03 16.86 14.61
CA ALA A 175 -31.90 18.34 14.59
C ALA A 175 -32.53 18.99 15.83
N THR A 176 -33.47 18.29 16.51
CA THR A 176 -34.10 18.70 17.76
C THR A 176 -33.18 18.69 18.98
N ALA A 177 -32.05 17.92 18.96
CA ALA A 177 -31.10 17.90 20.09
C ALA A 177 -30.25 19.19 20.17
N GLY A 178 -30.04 19.88 19.05
CA GLY A 178 -29.33 21.15 19.00
C GLY A 178 -30.11 22.31 19.61
N GLU A 179 -31.44 22.33 19.38
CA GLU A 179 -32.31 23.40 19.91
C GLU A 179 -32.47 23.30 21.44
N ASP A 180 -32.50 22.08 21.99
CA ASP A 180 -32.64 21.85 23.42
C ASP A 180 -31.32 22.18 24.19
N TRP A 181 -30.16 22.03 23.55
CA TRP A 181 -28.87 22.42 24.13
C TRP A 181 -28.69 23.94 24.18
N VAL A 182 -29.06 24.66 23.11
CA VAL A 182 -28.98 26.12 23.02
C VAL A 182 -29.93 26.77 24.03
N SER A 183 -31.13 26.24 24.20
CA SER A 183 -32.11 26.77 25.17
C SER A 183 -31.69 26.55 26.64
N ARG A 184 -30.90 25.52 26.92
CA ARG A 184 -30.35 25.25 28.27
C ARG A 184 -29.03 25.99 28.56
N ASN A 185 -28.38 26.58 27.55
CA ASN A 185 -27.10 27.26 27.66
C ASN A 185 -27.11 28.63 26.96
N PRO A 186 -27.92 29.58 27.38
CA PRO A 186 -28.07 30.89 26.71
C PRO A 186 -26.77 31.71 26.66
N ALA A 187 -25.82 31.45 27.53
CA ALA A 187 -24.51 32.10 27.55
C ALA A 187 -23.58 31.67 26.42
N ALA A 188 -23.80 30.51 25.82
CA ALA A 188 -23.01 30.02 24.69
C ALA A 188 -23.44 30.63 23.34
N ALA A 189 -24.69 31.07 23.23
CA ALA A 189 -25.22 31.71 22.02
C ALA A 189 -24.67 33.11 21.75
N GLN A 190 -23.98 33.73 22.73
CA GLN A 190 -23.48 35.10 22.59
C GLN A 190 -22.00 35.17 22.13
N GLN A 191 -21.31 34.04 22.00
CA GLN A 191 -19.87 34.01 21.62
C GLN A 191 -19.61 33.84 20.13
N ASP A 192 -20.61 33.51 19.30
CA ASP A 192 -20.42 33.18 17.88
C ASP A 192 -20.57 34.37 16.91
N HIS A 193 -20.80 35.59 17.40
CA HIS A 193 -21.00 36.77 16.53
C HIS A 193 -19.73 37.61 16.30
N GLU A 194 -18.58 37.24 16.79
CA GLU A 194 -17.36 38.07 16.68
C GLU A 194 -16.16 37.36 16.02
N ALA A 195 -16.41 36.39 15.15
CA ALA A 195 -15.35 35.72 14.40
C ALA A 195 -15.57 35.75 12.88
N VAL A 196 -14.87 36.70 12.26
CA VAL A 196 -14.18 36.58 10.97
C VAL A 196 -15.00 36.76 9.70
N ALA A 197 -15.12 38.01 9.29
CA ALA A 197 -15.14 38.36 7.87
C ALA A 197 -13.70 38.27 7.29
N VAL A 198 -13.27 37.12 6.81
CA VAL A 198 -12.09 37.00 5.94
C VAL A 198 -12.55 36.85 4.53
N SER A 199 -12.43 37.96 3.78
CA SER A 199 -12.61 38.02 2.32
C SER A 199 -11.61 37.09 1.62
N VAL A 200 -12.10 36.02 0.99
CA VAL A 200 -11.34 35.24 0.01
C VAL A 200 -11.60 35.83 -1.38
N ALA A 201 -10.68 36.64 -1.84
CA ALA A 201 -10.67 37.11 -3.21
C ALA A 201 -10.18 35.97 -4.13
N HIS A 202 -11.07 35.43 -4.94
CA HIS A 202 -10.72 34.52 -6.04
C HIS A 202 -10.35 35.35 -7.27
N THR A 203 -9.09 35.33 -7.66
CA THR A 203 -8.65 35.75 -8.98
C THR A 203 -8.64 34.57 -9.95
N PRO A 204 -9.31 34.62 -11.10
CA PRO A 204 -9.19 33.59 -12.12
C PRO A 204 -7.91 33.82 -12.94
N SER A 205 -7.00 32.86 -12.93
CA SER A 205 -5.84 32.82 -13.83
C SER A 205 -6.23 32.18 -15.16
N SER A 206 -6.20 32.99 -16.21
CA SER A 206 -6.38 32.58 -17.60
C SER A 206 -5.06 31.94 -18.10
N ALA A 207 -5.07 30.64 -18.43
CA ALA A 207 -3.97 29.98 -19.09
C ALA A 207 -4.14 30.08 -20.61
N THR A 208 -3.26 30.82 -21.25
CA THR A 208 -3.04 30.88 -22.69
C THR A 208 -2.36 29.65 -23.23
N ALA A 209 -2.89 29.09 -24.29
CA ALA A 209 -2.32 27.98 -25.05
C ALA A 209 -1.05 28.43 -25.78
N GLY A 210 0.08 27.79 -25.53
CA GLY A 210 1.33 27.95 -26.24
C GLY A 210 1.62 26.71 -27.10
N SER A 211 1.77 26.92 -28.40
CA SER A 211 2.09 25.94 -29.44
C SER A 211 3.47 25.32 -29.24
N ALA A 212 3.57 24.00 -29.42
CA ALA A 212 4.82 23.24 -29.46
C ALA A 212 5.52 23.38 -30.82
N PRO A 213 6.85 23.52 -30.90
CA PRO A 213 7.59 23.36 -32.12
C PRO A 213 7.99 21.90 -32.37
N ALA A 214 7.89 21.48 -33.63
CA ALA A 214 8.34 20.20 -34.15
C ALA A 214 9.89 20.10 -34.10
N ILE A 215 10.42 18.96 -33.63
CA ILE A 215 11.83 18.66 -33.67
C ILE A 215 12.05 17.48 -34.61
N GLY A 216 12.94 17.71 -35.60
CA GLY A 216 13.30 16.79 -36.66
C GLY A 216 14.09 15.57 -36.18
N GLN A 217 14.00 14.52 -36.99
CA GLN A 217 14.81 13.29 -36.91
C GLN A 217 16.28 13.58 -37.26
N PRO A 218 17.23 12.96 -36.58
CA PRO A 218 18.60 12.84 -37.13
C PRO A 218 18.85 11.42 -37.67
N ASP A 219 19.61 11.44 -38.74
CA ASP A 219 20.06 10.33 -39.58
C ASP A 219 20.96 9.32 -38.87
N ALA A 220 20.84 8.07 -39.36
CA ALA A 220 21.70 6.96 -39.01
C ALA A 220 23.11 7.18 -39.60
N SER A 221 24.14 7.22 -38.75
CA SER A 221 25.53 7.04 -39.14
C SER A 221 26.24 6.12 -38.15
N SER A 222 26.70 5.01 -38.67
CA SER A 222 27.50 3.99 -37.99
C SER A 222 28.82 4.56 -37.55
N ALA A 223 29.18 4.47 -36.26
CA ALA A 223 30.54 4.65 -35.78
C ALA A 223 30.86 3.58 -34.73
N ASP A 224 31.87 2.80 -35.06
CA ASP A 224 32.53 1.78 -34.25
C ASP A 224 33.06 2.41 -32.93
N ILE A 225 32.56 1.97 -31.79
CA ILE A 225 33.06 2.43 -30.48
C ILE A 225 33.62 1.24 -29.73
N THR A 226 34.93 1.17 -29.71
CA THR A 226 35.75 0.31 -28.85
C THR A 226 35.55 0.73 -27.38
N LEU A 227 35.08 -0.20 -26.54
CA LEU A 227 34.85 0.01 -25.11
C LEU A 227 36.20 0.01 -24.34
N PRO A 228 36.44 0.99 -23.46
CA PRO A 228 37.53 0.91 -22.47
C PRO A 228 37.12 0.01 -21.27
N PRO A 229 38.10 -0.54 -20.50
CA PRO A 229 37.86 -1.44 -19.40
C PRO A 229 37.18 -0.75 -18.21
N LEU A 230 36.20 -1.43 -17.63
CA LEU A 230 35.42 -1.00 -16.45
C LEU A 230 36.31 -0.86 -15.23
N SER A 231 36.61 0.36 -14.80
CA SER A 231 37.11 0.65 -13.47
C SER A 231 35.99 0.49 -12.46
N SER A 232 36.14 -0.44 -11.53
CA SER A 232 35.22 -0.67 -10.41
C SER A 232 35.31 0.48 -9.40
N THR A 233 34.44 1.46 -9.51
CA THR A 233 34.20 2.43 -8.44
C THR A 233 33.03 1.90 -7.58
N PRO A 234 33.17 1.77 -6.24
CA PRO A 234 32.05 1.36 -5.40
C PRO A 234 30.97 2.43 -5.40
N ALA A 235 29.71 2.00 -5.58
CA ALA A 235 28.55 2.86 -5.51
C ALA A 235 28.46 3.53 -4.11
N PRO A 236 28.05 4.81 -4.01
CA PRO A 236 27.86 5.46 -2.72
C PRO A 236 26.76 4.75 -1.95
N ALA A 237 27.07 4.32 -0.72
CA ALA A 237 26.11 3.76 0.22
C ALA A 237 25.01 4.80 0.46
N ALA A 238 23.74 4.39 0.29
CA ALA A 238 22.59 5.22 0.63
C ALA A 238 22.62 5.54 2.13
N PRO A 239 22.30 6.77 2.55
CA PRO A 239 22.37 7.15 3.95
C PRO A 239 21.35 6.34 4.77
N ALA A 240 21.86 5.56 5.72
CA ALA A 240 21.09 4.76 6.67
C ALA A 240 20.24 5.61 7.63
N ASP A 241 20.53 6.91 7.71
CA ASP A 241 19.95 7.84 8.70
C ASP A 241 18.51 8.26 8.41
N SER A 242 18.02 8.18 7.16
CA SER A 242 16.70 8.70 6.80
C SER A 242 15.50 7.88 7.36
N ALA A 243 15.70 6.61 7.68
CA ALA A 243 14.62 5.77 8.25
C ALA A 243 14.50 5.97 9.77
N ALA A 244 15.63 6.10 10.46
CA ALA A 244 15.67 6.38 11.90
C ALA A 244 15.12 7.77 12.22
N GLU A 245 15.50 8.78 11.45
CA GLU A 245 15.00 10.14 11.61
C GLU A 245 13.49 10.25 11.36
N ARG A 246 12.95 9.55 10.34
CA ARG A 246 11.50 9.50 10.10
C ARG A 246 10.75 8.83 11.26
N LYS A 247 11.30 7.74 11.83
CA LYS A 247 10.72 7.07 13.00
C LYS A 247 10.70 7.99 14.22
N GLN A 248 11.79 8.73 14.47
CA GLN A 248 11.87 9.70 15.57
C GLN A 248 10.88 10.86 15.40
N ALA A 249 10.72 11.37 14.21
CA ALA A 249 9.75 12.43 13.90
C ALA A 249 8.30 11.97 14.15
N ILE A 250 7.95 10.74 13.73
CA ILE A 250 6.62 10.15 13.96
C ILE A 250 6.36 9.95 15.47
N LEU A 251 7.36 9.47 16.21
CA LEU A 251 7.26 9.26 17.64
C LEU A 251 7.12 10.59 18.39
N ALA A 252 7.89 11.62 18.03
CA ALA A 252 7.82 12.96 18.59
C ALA A 252 6.43 13.60 18.33
N ALA A 253 5.88 13.46 17.13
CA ALA A 253 4.55 13.95 16.79
C ALA A 253 3.44 13.23 17.60
N ALA A 254 3.57 11.92 17.79
CA ALA A 254 2.61 11.14 18.61
C ALA A 254 2.64 11.55 20.08
N LEU A 255 3.83 11.75 20.64
CA LEU A 255 4.01 12.23 22.02
C LEU A 255 3.48 13.65 22.22
N ALA A 256 3.68 14.55 21.25
CA ALA A 256 3.15 15.90 21.29
C ALA A 256 1.61 15.90 21.31
N ARG A 257 0.96 15.07 20.48
CA ARG A 257 -0.50 14.92 20.48
C ARG A 257 -1.04 14.32 21.79
N ALA A 258 -0.32 13.38 22.39
CA ALA A 258 -0.71 12.79 23.67
C ALA A 258 -0.60 13.80 24.83
N ARG A 259 0.41 14.68 24.81
CA ARG A 259 0.58 15.76 25.79
C ARG A 259 -0.52 16.83 25.65
N ALA A 260 -0.85 17.22 24.42
CA ALA A 260 -1.93 18.17 24.16
C ALA A 260 -3.30 17.68 24.66
N ARG A 261 -3.59 16.38 24.56
CA ARG A 261 -4.82 15.77 25.08
C ARG A 261 -4.90 15.65 26.60
N ARG A 262 -3.77 15.79 27.33
CA ARG A 262 -3.74 15.76 28.80
C ARG A 262 -3.77 17.16 29.44
N ALA A 263 -3.57 18.19 28.61
CA ALA A 263 -3.52 19.58 29.08
C ALA A 263 -4.85 20.35 28.86
N GLY A 264 -5.83 19.73 28.21
CA GLY A 264 -7.20 20.20 28.06
C GLY A 264 -8.20 19.24 28.73
#